data_106f2a789d56d008772b303004904bcd
#
_entry.id   106f2a789d56d008772b303004904bcd
#
_cell.length_a   1.000
_cell.length_b   1.000
_cell.length_c   1.000
_cell.angle_alpha   90.00
_cell.angle_beta   90.00
_cell.angle_gamma   90.00
#
_symmetry.space_group_name_H-M   'P 1'
#
loop_
_entity.id
_entity.type
_entity.pdbx_description
1 polymer ?
#
loop_
_entity_poly.entity_id
_entity_poly.type
_entity_poly.pdbx_seq_one_letter_code
_entity_poly.pdbx_strand_id
1 'polypeptide(L)'
;VIEYALRTKLGNVDWLFVLAGGGGGTGSAVASLHGVFERYLKSVSAEGSIIYIISQPSAQEALNPTISKNAASLLSDVSEHTHIILDNERQVKLLRGKVGMLGMFPFANTAFAKLIAQVLKLSSEQSSIQSFDSKDLERCLRTKKRSFIGSTIIRDPKDPNLGATIFQNCLNRSPCPLPKGKPATGSMLLVVTSEMASDPEISKHLDAAISYVGGRTETLFAGVYVKEDLPGLVAILTVNGLD
;
A
#
# COMPACT_ATOMS: atom_id res chain seq x y z
N VAL A 1 0.14 -27.86 12.42
CA VAL A 1 1.27 -27.12 13.03
C VAL A 1 1.17 -25.63 12.73
N ILE A 2 1.12 -25.20 11.47
CA ILE A 2 1.10 -23.76 11.08
C ILE A 2 -0.15 -23.06 11.61
N GLU A 3 -1.33 -23.62 11.43
CA GLU A 3 -2.59 -23.03 11.92
C GLU A 3 -2.59 -22.85 13.45
N TYR A 4 -2.07 -23.85 14.18
CA TYR A 4 -1.89 -23.76 15.62
C TYR A 4 -0.92 -22.62 16.01
N ALA A 5 0.18 -22.49 15.27
CA ALA A 5 1.14 -21.40 15.52
C ALA A 5 0.51 -20.02 15.26
N LEU A 6 -0.29 -19.87 14.19
CA LEU A 6 -1.02 -18.63 13.92
C LEU A 6 -1.97 -18.27 15.06
N ARG A 7 -2.79 -19.23 15.52
CA ARG A 7 -3.73 -19.01 16.64
C ARG A 7 -3.03 -18.63 17.94
N THR A 8 -1.92 -19.30 18.26
CA THR A 8 -1.19 -19.05 19.53
C THR A 8 -0.35 -17.79 19.51
N LYS A 9 0.13 -17.34 18.33
CA LYS A 9 1.04 -16.19 18.20
C LYS A 9 0.34 -14.90 17.79
N LEU A 10 -0.71 -14.97 16.98
CA LEU A 10 -1.41 -13.79 16.48
C LEU A 10 -2.74 -13.53 17.21
N GLY A 11 -3.39 -14.57 17.75
CA GLY A 11 -4.71 -14.43 18.39
C GLY A 11 -5.80 -14.04 17.37
N ASN A 12 -6.70 -13.12 17.75
CA ASN A 12 -7.74 -12.62 16.87
C ASN A 12 -7.23 -11.43 16.07
N VAL A 13 -7.34 -11.51 14.75
CA VAL A 13 -6.92 -10.47 13.80
C VAL A 13 -7.94 -10.36 12.65
N ASP A 14 -8.14 -9.16 12.14
CA ASP A 14 -8.97 -8.90 10.96
C ASP A 14 -8.14 -8.92 9.65
N TRP A 15 -6.85 -8.66 9.75
CA TRP A 15 -5.94 -8.56 8.61
C TRP A 15 -4.75 -9.49 8.78
N LEU A 16 -4.44 -10.26 7.75
CA LEU A 16 -3.24 -11.08 7.70
C LEU A 16 -2.34 -10.60 6.55
N PHE A 17 -1.26 -9.88 6.90
CA PHE A 17 -0.24 -9.49 5.94
C PHE A 17 0.81 -10.60 5.85
N VAL A 18 0.93 -11.18 4.66
CA VAL A 18 1.86 -12.27 4.36
C VAL A 18 3.03 -11.70 3.56
N LEU A 19 4.19 -11.56 4.18
CA LEU A 19 5.39 -11.03 3.57
C LEU A 19 6.24 -12.15 2.99
N ALA A 20 6.60 -12.05 1.71
CA ALA A 20 7.39 -13.07 1.02
C ALA A 20 8.42 -12.47 0.06
N GLY A 21 9.61 -13.06 0.01
CA GLY A 21 10.59 -12.80 -1.03
C GLY A 21 10.37 -13.70 -2.23
N GLY A 22 10.15 -13.13 -3.41
CA GLY A 22 9.82 -13.90 -4.63
C GLY A 22 10.94 -14.75 -5.20
N GLY A 23 12.21 -14.50 -4.82
CA GLY A 23 13.36 -15.22 -5.40
C GLY A 23 13.74 -16.53 -4.72
N GLY A 24 13.40 -16.68 -3.43
CA GLY A 24 13.76 -17.84 -2.62
C GLY A 24 12.70 -18.95 -2.63
N GLY A 25 13.11 -20.20 -2.44
CA GLY A 25 12.20 -21.36 -2.37
C GLY A 25 11.14 -21.24 -1.29
N THR A 26 11.53 -20.79 -0.07
CA THR A 26 10.60 -20.61 1.06
C THR A 26 9.56 -19.55 0.75
N GLY A 27 9.98 -18.38 0.23
CA GLY A 27 9.06 -17.31 -0.15
C GLY A 27 8.09 -17.72 -1.25
N SER A 28 8.59 -18.45 -2.26
CA SER A 28 7.77 -18.91 -3.38
C SER A 28 6.73 -19.95 -2.97
N ALA A 29 6.97 -20.70 -1.90
CA ALA A 29 6.04 -21.71 -1.39
C ALA A 29 4.91 -21.11 -0.54
N VAL A 30 4.94 -19.81 -0.21
CA VAL A 30 3.98 -19.21 0.73
C VAL A 30 2.55 -19.26 0.20
N ALA A 31 2.35 -19.15 -1.11
CA ALA A 31 1.03 -19.22 -1.72
C ALA A 31 0.34 -20.56 -1.47
N SER A 32 1.10 -21.68 -1.39
CA SER A 32 0.55 -23.00 -1.07
C SER A 32 -0.09 -23.07 0.32
N LEU A 33 0.21 -22.13 1.19
CA LEU A 33 -0.37 -22.01 2.53
C LEU A 33 -1.67 -21.18 2.57
N HIS A 34 -2.14 -20.67 1.43
CA HIS A 34 -3.33 -19.81 1.37
C HIS A 34 -4.54 -20.42 2.07
N GLY A 35 -4.85 -21.69 1.82
CA GLY A 35 -5.95 -22.40 2.49
C GLY A 35 -5.78 -22.56 4.02
N VAL A 36 -4.53 -22.55 4.51
CA VAL A 36 -4.26 -22.54 5.96
C VAL A 36 -4.56 -21.17 6.54
N PHE A 37 -4.16 -20.09 5.85
CA PHE A 37 -4.42 -18.71 6.26
C PHE A 37 -5.92 -18.40 6.26
N GLU A 38 -6.65 -18.86 5.22
CA GLU A 38 -8.11 -18.72 5.17
C GLU A 38 -8.81 -19.42 6.33
N ARG A 39 -8.46 -20.68 6.64
CA ARG A 39 -9.05 -21.39 7.77
C ARG A 39 -8.77 -20.69 9.09
N TYR A 40 -7.54 -20.21 9.27
CA TYR A 40 -7.19 -19.43 10.47
C TYR A 40 -8.06 -18.18 10.57
N LEU A 41 -8.12 -17.33 9.53
CA LEU A 41 -8.92 -16.11 9.56
C LEU A 41 -10.40 -16.39 9.81
N LYS A 42 -11.00 -17.33 9.08
CA LYS A 42 -12.40 -17.73 9.29
C LYS A 42 -12.71 -18.18 10.71
N SER A 43 -11.70 -18.62 11.46
CA SER A 43 -11.86 -19.05 12.84
C SER A 43 -11.75 -17.92 13.88
N VAL A 44 -11.21 -16.76 13.50
CA VAL A 44 -10.95 -15.63 14.41
C VAL A 44 -11.63 -14.33 13.99
N SER A 45 -12.02 -14.21 12.72
CA SER A 45 -12.72 -13.05 12.15
C SER A 45 -13.69 -13.51 11.07
N ALA A 46 -14.91 -12.98 11.09
CA ALA A 46 -15.93 -13.28 10.06
C ALA A 46 -15.56 -12.66 8.70
N GLU A 47 -14.79 -11.60 8.70
CA GLU A 47 -14.53 -10.74 7.53
C GLU A 47 -13.05 -10.50 7.25
N GLY A 48 -12.17 -11.32 7.85
CA GLY A 48 -10.73 -11.18 7.71
C GLY A 48 -10.21 -11.29 6.27
N SER A 49 -9.19 -10.53 5.94
CA SER A 49 -8.57 -10.49 4.62
C SER A 49 -7.09 -10.85 4.66
N ILE A 50 -6.64 -11.56 3.62
CA ILE A 50 -5.25 -11.92 3.40
C ILE A 50 -4.67 -10.99 2.34
N ILE A 51 -3.57 -10.32 2.67
CA ILE A 51 -2.85 -9.43 1.77
C ILE A 51 -1.42 -9.94 1.63
N TYR A 52 -1.02 -10.26 0.41
CA TYR A 52 0.36 -10.64 0.12
C TYR A 52 1.21 -9.40 -0.16
N ILE A 53 2.37 -9.30 0.49
CA ILE A 53 3.38 -8.29 0.19
C ILE A 53 4.61 -9.04 -0.32
N ILE A 54 4.88 -8.88 -1.61
CA ILE A 54 5.89 -9.65 -2.31
C ILE A 54 7.04 -8.76 -2.72
N SER A 55 8.24 -9.04 -2.21
CA SER A 55 9.47 -8.41 -2.67
C SER A 55 9.97 -9.12 -3.93
N GLN A 56 9.94 -8.43 -5.07
CA GLN A 56 10.51 -8.94 -6.31
C GLN A 56 12.03 -8.79 -6.35
N PRO A 57 12.76 -9.78 -6.90
CA PRO A 57 14.20 -9.66 -7.06
C PRO A 57 14.57 -8.49 -7.96
N SER A 58 15.75 -7.90 -7.71
CA SER A 58 16.35 -6.92 -8.61
C SER A 58 16.70 -7.55 -9.97
N ALA A 59 16.94 -6.70 -10.98
CA ALA A 59 17.34 -7.18 -12.31
C ALA A 59 18.61 -8.03 -12.25
N GLN A 60 19.55 -7.71 -11.35
CA GLN A 60 20.78 -8.48 -11.16
C GLN A 60 20.50 -9.87 -10.54
N GLU A 61 19.66 -9.94 -9.53
CA GLU A 61 19.26 -11.22 -8.91
C GLU A 61 18.48 -12.09 -9.89
N ALA A 62 17.63 -11.50 -10.72
CA ALA A 62 16.80 -12.16 -11.73
C ALA A 62 17.61 -12.78 -12.89
N LEU A 63 18.92 -12.47 -13.01
CA LEU A 63 19.82 -13.18 -13.94
C LEU A 63 19.98 -14.67 -13.57
N ASN A 64 19.73 -15.03 -12.31
CA ASN A 64 19.66 -16.44 -11.91
C ASN A 64 18.30 -17.03 -12.33
N PRO A 65 18.28 -18.05 -13.22
CA PRO A 65 17.03 -18.62 -13.73
C PRO A 65 16.11 -19.19 -12.63
N THR A 66 16.69 -19.74 -11.55
CA THR A 66 15.92 -20.28 -10.43
C THR A 66 15.20 -19.15 -9.69
N ILE A 67 15.89 -18.03 -9.42
CA ILE A 67 15.30 -16.87 -8.76
C ILE A 67 14.17 -16.29 -9.61
N SER A 68 14.42 -16.11 -10.91
CA SER A 68 13.42 -15.60 -11.86
C SER A 68 12.18 -16.50 -11.92
N LYS A 69 12.38 -17.84 -12.03
CA LYS A 69 11.30 -18.83 -12.05
C LYS A 69 10.48 -18.81 -10.76
N ASN A 70 11.14 -18.79 -9.61
CA ASN A 70 10.48 -18.74 -8.30
C ASN A 70 9.62 -17.48 -8.16
N ALA A 71 10.14 -16.32 -8.57
CA ALA A 71 9.40 -15.06 -8.53
C ALA A 71 8.17 -15.09 -9.44
N ALA A 72 8.30 -15.59 -10.66
CA ALA A 72 7.22 -15.72 -11.60
C ALA A 72 6.11 -16.67 -11.11
N SER A 73 6.52 -17.84 -10.54
CA SER A 73 5.57 -18.80 -9.96
C SER A 73 4.77 -18.16 -8.83
N LEU A 74 5.44 -17.51 -7.86
CA LEU A 74 4.75 -16.87 -6.73
C LEU A 74 3.75 -15.81 -7.20
N LEU A 75 4.13 -14.97 -8.16
CA LEU A 75 3.23 -13.95 -8.69
C LEU A 75 2.01 -14.54 -9.38
N SER A 76 2.20 -15.63 -10.15
CA SER A 76 1.11 -16.38 -10.76
C SER A 76 0.17 -16.96 -9.70
N ASP A 77 0.73 -17.55 -8.64
CA ASP A 77 -0.05 -18.21 -7.60
C ASP A 77 -0.89 -17.23 -6.76
N VAL A 78 -0.43 -15.97 -6.60
CA VAL A 78 -1.16 -14.93 -5.86
C VAL A 78 -1.96 -13.98 -6.74
N SER A 79 -1.95 -14.15 -8.06
CA SER A 79 -2.57 -13.21 -9.02
C SER A 79 -4.05 -12.91 -8.74
N GLU A 80 -4.79 -13.92 -8.27
CA GLU A 80 -6.21 -13.81 -7.93
C GLU A 80 -6.48 -13.36 -6.47
N HIS A 81 -5.42 -13.07 -5.72
CA HIS A 81 -5.50 -12.59 -4.34
C HIS A 81 -5.05 -11.14 -4.25
N THR A 82 -5.46 -10.45 -3.20
CA THR A 82 -4.95 -9.09 -2.93
C THR A 82 -3.45 -9.15 -2.67
N HIS A 83 -2.67 -8.49 -3.52
CA HIS A 83 -1.22 -8.48 -3.38
C HIS A 83 -0.59 -7.14 -3.74
N ILE A 84 0.48 -6.80 -3.04
CA ILE A 84 1.33 -5.63 -3.26
C ILE A 84 2.71 -6.13 -3.67
N ILE A 85 3.26 -5.54 -4.72
CA ILE A 85 4.59 -5.87 -5.20
C ILE A 85 5.55 -4.76 -4.78
N LEU A 86 6.63 -5.14 -4.09
CA LEU A 86 7.79 -4.29 -3.83
C LEU A 86 8.88 -4.64 -4.84
N ASP A 87 9.17 -3.75 -5.75
CA ASP A 87 10.19 -3.94 -6.78
C ASP A 87 11.55 -3.49 -6.25
N ASN A 88 12.44 -4.45 -5.97
CA ASN A 88 13.78 -4.20 -5.45
C ASN A 88 14.63 -3.35 -6.40
N GLU A 89 14.50 -3.55 -7.72
CA GLU A 89 15.20 -2.71 -8.70
C GLU A 89 14.78 -1.25 -8.61
N ARG A 90 13.48 -1.03 -8.44
CA ARG A 90 12.90 0.30 -8.25
C ARG A 90 13.33 0.92 -6.92
N GLN A 91 13.37 0.13 -5.83
CA GLN A 91 13.89 0.59 -4.54
C GLN A 91 15.35 1.05 -4.64
N VAL A 92 16.20 0.24 -5.29
CA VAL A 92 17.59 0.60 -5.53
C VAL A 92 17.70 1.92 -6.31
N LYS A 93 16.93 2.09 -7.38
CA LYS A 93 16.93 3.33 -8.18
C LYS A 93 16.49 4.55 -7.36
N LEU A 94 15.46 4.42 -6.53
CA LEU A 94 14.94 5.50 -5.70
C LEU A 94 15.91 5.95 -4.60
N LEU A 95 16.72 5.02 -4.06
CA LEU A 95 17.63 5.24 -2.92
C LEU A 95 19.09 5.46 -3.31
N ARG A 96 19.46 5.17 -4.56
CA ARG A 96 20.81 5.33 -5.06
C ARG A 96 21.32 6.77 -4.81
N GLY A 97 22.51 6.88 -4.21
CA GLY A 97 23.10 8.17 -3.85
C GLY A 97 22.51 8.88 -2.64
N LYS A 98 21.45 8.31 -2.01
CA LYS A 98 20.82 8.87 -0.81
C LYS A 98 21.08 8.03 0.44
N VAL A 99 21.25 6.72 0.27
CA VAL A 99 21.47 5.76 1.34
C VAL A 99 22.63 4.84 0.93
N GLY A 100 23.50 4.50 1.88
CA GLY A 100 24.58 3.53 1.63
C GLY A 100 24.04 2.14 1.33
N MET A 101 24.79 1.33 0.56
CA MET A 101 24.33 0.01 0.08
C MET A 101 23.82 -0.90 1.19
N LEU A 102 24.51 -0.99 2.32
CA LEU A 102 24.09 -1.83 3.46
C LEU A 102 22.79 -1.39 4.13
N GLY A 103 22.46 -0.10 4.05
CA GLY A 103 21.24 0.48 4.64
C GLY A 103 20.04 0.52 3.70
N MET A 104 20.20 0.21 2.42
CA MET A 104 19.19 0.47 1.38
C MET A 104 17.91 -0.31 1.62
N PHE A 105 17.98 -1.63 1.73
CA PHE A 105 16.80 -2.47 1.98
C PHE A 105 16.22 -2.30 3.39
N PRO A 106 17.02 -2.25 4.48
CA PRO A 106 16.49 -1.91 5.80
C PRO A 106 15.72 -0.58 5.82
N PHE A 107 16.25 0.45 5.15
CA PHE A 107 15.59 1.75 5.04
C PHE A 107 14.26 1.64 4.25
N ALA A 108 14.28 1.01 3.07
CA ALA A 108 13.11 0.83 2.23
C ALA A 108 12.01 0.03 2.94
N ASN A 109 12.37 -1.08 3.59
CA ASN A 109 11.43 -1.93 4.32
C ASN A 109 10.82 -1.18 5.51
N THR A 110 11.62 -0.42 6.25
CA THR A 110 11.13 0.42 7.36
C THR A 110 10.17 1.50 6.86
N ALA A 111 10.50 2.18 5.76
CA ALA A 111 9.66 3.21 5.19
C ALA A 111 8.31 2.62 4.71
N PHE A 112 8.35 1.46 4.07
CA PHE A 112 7.14 0.78 3.62
C PHE A 112 6.27 0.29 4.80
N ALA A 113 6.88 -0.31 5.81
CA ALA A 113 6.16 -0.74 7.01
C ALA A 113 5.49 0.44 7.73
N LYS A 114 6.17 1.60 7.83
CA LYS A 114 5.58 2.83 8.37
C LYS A 114 4.39 3.32 7.53
N LEU A 115 4.47 3.22 6.20
CA LEU A 115 3.37 3.61 5.32
C LEU A 115 2.12 2.73 5.55
N ILE A 116 2.28 1.40 5.62
CA ILE A 116 1.18 0.48 5.96
C ILE A 116 0.61 0.80 7.34
N ALA A 117 1.48 0.94 8.35
CA ALA A 117 1.04 1.27 9.71
C ALA A 117 0.27 2.60 9.75
N GLN A 118 0.66 3.60 8.96
CA GLN A 118 -0.03 4.87 8.88
C GLN A 118 -1.43 4.74 8.28
N VAL A 119 -1.60 3.94 7.21
CA VAL A 119 -2.92 3.66 6.63
C VAL A 119 -3.82 2.98 7.65
N LEU A 120 -3.32 1.92 8.32
CA LEU A 120 -4.08 1.20 9.36
C LEU A 120 -4.46 2.12 10.52
N LYS A 121 -3.53 2.98 10.96
CA LYS A 121 -3.79 3.95 12.03
C LYS A 121 -4.87 4.96 11.63
N LEU A 122 -4.76 5.55 10.44
CA LEU A 122 -5.74 6.53 9.96
C LEU A 122 -7.14 5.91 9.79
N SER A 123 -7.24 4.64 9.36
CA SER A 123 -8.53 3.96 9.25
C SER A 123 -9.21 3.66 10.61
N SER A 124 -8.47 3.73 11.71
CA SER A 124 -9.00 3.57 13.08
C SER A 124 -9.23 4.91 13.80
N GLU A 125 -8.80 6.02 13.21
CA GLU A 125 -8.96 7.35 13.78
C GLU A 125 -10.22 8.04 13.23
N GLN A 126 -10.92 8.78 14.09
CA GLN A 126 -11.97 9.67 13.64
C GLN A 126 -11.38 10.97 13.12
N SER A 127 -11.88 11.45 12.00
CA SER A 127 -11.54 12.76 11.46
C SER A 127 -12.65 13.77 11.75
N SER A 128 -12.26 15.02 12.02
CA SER A 128 -13.19 16.15 12.12
C SER A 128 -13.67 16.67 10.75
N ILE A 129 -13.04 16.21 9.64
CA ILE A 129 -13.38 16.67 8.28
C ILE A 129 -14.02 15.54 7.50
N GLN A 130 -13.25 14.50 7.18
CA GLN A 130 -13.72 13.32 6.43
C GLN A 130 -12.97 12.09 6.91
N SER A 131 -13.67 11.12 7.46
CA SER A 131 -13.10 9.86 7.91
C SER A 131 -13.02 8.84 6.78
N PHE A 132 -11.91 8.12 6.74
CA PHE A 132 -11.75 6.87 6.02
C PHE A 132 -11.71 5.77 7.10
N ASP A 133 -12.77 5.02 7.22
CA ASP A 133 -12.92 4.08 8.33
C ASP A 133 -12.41 2.67 7.99
N SER A 134 -12.48 1.77 8.97
CA SER A 134 -12.05 0.38 8.81
C SER A 134 -12.85 -0.38 7.74
N LYS A 135 -14.12 -0.01 7.51
CA LYS A 135 -14.96 -0.63 6.46
C LYS A 135 -14.53 -0.16 5.07
N ASP A 136 -14.13 1.10 4.94
CA ASP A 136 -13.58 1.62 3.68
C ASP A 136 -12.25 0.95 3.35
N LEU A 137 -11.37 0.79 4.35
CA LEU A 137 -10.13 0.03 4.21
C LEU A 137 -10.41 -1.41 3.81
N GLU A 138 -11.37 -2.06 4.46
CA GLU A 138 -11.79 -3.41 4.15
C GLU A 138 -12.25 -3.55 2.71
N ARG A 139 -13.11 -2.65 2.22
CA ARG A 139 -13.57 -2.63 0.83
C ARG A 139 -12.41 -2.50 -0.16
N CYS A 140 -11.42 -1.65 0.15
CA CYS A 140 -10.20 -1.53 -0.64
C CYS A 140 -9.42 -2.85 -0.65
N LEU A 141 -9.18 -3.46 0.51
CA LEU A 141 -8.33 -4.66 0.64
C LEU A 141 -9.03 -5.96 0.20
N ARG A 142 -10.36 -6.00 0.16
CA ARG A 142 -11.13 -7.12 -0.41
C ARG A 142 -11.17 -7.10 -1.93
N THR A 143 -10.79 -6.00 -2.56
CA THR A 143 -10.63 -5.94 -4.00
C THR A 143 -9.43 -6.79 -4.39
N LYS A 144 -9.71 -7.98 -4.91
CA LYS A 144 -8.69 -8.95 -5.31
C LYS A 144 -7.75 -8.36 -6.37
N LYS A 145 -6.70 -9.12 -6.71
CA LYS A 145 -5.65 -8.76 -7.67
C LYS A 145 -4.63 -7.77 -7.10
N ARG A 146 -3.91 -7.12 -7.98
CA ARG A 146 -2.77 -6.28 -7.63
C ARG A 146 -3.21 -4.94 -7.05
N SER A 147 -2.48 -4.53 -6.03
CA SER A 147 -2.65 -3.24 -5.38
C SER A 147 -1.37 -2.42 -5.48
N PHE A 148 -1.55 -1.12 -5.62
CA PHE A 148 -0.51 -0.11 -5.55
C PHE A 148 -0.70 0.72 -4.28
N ILE A 149 0.39 1.10 -3.64
CA ILE A 149 0.39 2.07 -2.55
C ILE A 149 1.56 3.03 -2.70
N GLY A 150 1.32 4.31 -2.49
CA GLY A 150 2.35 5.34 -2.50
C GLY A 150 2.00 6.50 -1.59
N SER A 151 3.02 7.25 -1.18
CA SER A 151 2.83 8.47 -0.39
C SER A 151 3.74 9.58 -0.88
N THR A 152 3.32 10.82 -0.60
CA THR A 152 4.09 12.00 -0.91
C THR A 152 3.84 13.11 0.10
N ILE A 153 4.77 14.04 0.18
CA ILE A 153 4.62 15.30 0.91
C ILE A 153 4.59 16.43 -0.12
N ILE A 154 3.55 17.22 -0.10
CA ILE A 154 3.34 18.39 -0.95
C ILE A 154 3.63 19.64 -0.14
N ARG A 155 4.56 20.46 -0.62
CA ARG A 155 4.96 21.70 0.06
C ARG A 155 4.05 22.87 -0.29
N ASP A 156 3.49 22.86 -1.49
CA ASP A 156 2.53 23.86 -1.96
C ASP A 156 1.13 23.23 -2.07
N PRO A 157 0.28 23.34 -1.04
CA PRO A 157 -1.08 22.82 -1.06
C PRO A 157 -2.04 23.65 -1.93
N LYS A 158 -1.60 24.84 -2.39
CA LYS A 158 -2.35 25.72 -3.30
C LYS A 158 -2.05 25.48 -4.78
N ASP A 159 -1.29 24.44 -5.11
CA ASP A 159 -1.06 24.04 -6.50
C ASP A 159 -2.41 23.81 -7.22
N PRO A 160 -2.73 24.54 -8.29
CA PRO A 160 -3.98 24.34 -9.04
C PRO A 160 -4.08 22.94 -9.65
N ASN A 161 -2.96 22.22 -9.80
CA ASN A 161 -2.89 20.85 -10.29
C ASN A 161 -2.63 19.83 -9.14
N LEU A 162 -3.01 20.17 -7.92
CA LEU A 162 -2.70 19.39 -6.72
C LEU A 162 -2.97 17.88 -6.88
N GLY A 163 -4.12 17.50 -7.45
CA GLY A 163 -4.47 16.11 -7.68
C GLY A 163 -3.52 15.38 -8.62
N ALA A 164 -3.12 16.02 -9.71
CA ALA A 164 -2.14 15.47 -10.65
C ALA A 164 -0.76 15.37 -10.00
N THR A 165 -0.36 16.39 -9.26
CA THR A 165 0.92 16.47 -8.55
C THR A 165 1.02 15.36 -7.49
N ILE A 166 -0.03 15.14 -6.68
CA ILE A 166 -0.10 14.04 -5.71
C ILE A 166 0.01 12.70 -6.42
N PHE A 167 -0.80 12.47 -7.46
CA PHE A 167 -0.82 11.22 -8.20
C PHE A 167 0.56 10.89 -8.77
N GLN A 168 1.16 11.80 -9.51
CA GLN A 168 2.48 11.60 -10.12
C GLN A 168 3.59 11.41 -9.08
N ASN A 169 3.58 12.18 -8.00
CA ASN A 169 4.56 12.05 -6.94
C ASN A 169 4.45 10.71 -6.21
N CYS A 170 3.23 10.23 -5.93
CA CYS A 170 3.02 8.90 -5.37
C CYS A 170 3.56 7.81 -6.31
N LEU A 171 3.28 7.91 -7.61
CA LEU A 171 3.82 6.99 -8.61
C LEU A 171 5.34 6.99 -8.65
N ASN A 172 5.94 8.16 -8.69
CA ASN A 172 7.38 8.30 -8.88
C ASN A 172 8.20 7.89 -7.65
N ARG A 173 7.61 8.00 -6.45
CA ARG A 173 8.31 7.74 -5.17
C ARG A 173 7.99 6.40 -4.54
N SER A 174 6.94 5.72 -4.98
CA SER A 174 6.58 4.41 -4.46
C SER A 174 7.57 3.32 -4.93
N PRO A 175 7.94 2.38 -4.07
CA PRO A 175 8.62 1.15 -4.48
C PRO A 175 7.69 0.17 -5.22
N CYS A 176 6.38 0.40 -5.16
CA CYS A 176 5.39 -0.39 -5.87
C CYS A 176 5.27 0.11 -7.31
N PRO A 177 5.51 -0.70 -8.34
CA PRO A 177 5.20 -0.31 -9.70
C PRO A 177 3.68 -0.26 -9.91
N LEU A 178 3.19 0.80 -10.53
CA LEU A 178 1.79 0.88 -10.92
C LEU A 178 1.51 -0.10 -12.06
N PRO A 179 0.60 -1.05 -11.87
CA PRO A 179 0.16 -1.91 -12.97
C PRO A 179 -0.70 -1.15 -13.98
N LYS A 180 -0.92 -1.76 -15.13
CA LYS A 180 -1.81 -1.20 -16.16
C LYS A 180 -3.28 -1.45 -15.78
N GLY A 181 -4.17 -0.65 -16.35
CA GLY A 181 -5.61 -0.82 -16.18
C GLY A 181 -6.27 0.28 -15.37
N LYS A 182 -7.59 0.19 -15.27
CA LYS A 182 -8.40 1.08 -14.43
C LYS A 182 -8.65 0.38 -13.09
N PRO A 183 -8.26 0.98 -11.96
CA PRO A 183 -8.49 0.38 -10.66
C PRO A 183 -9.98 0.27 -10.34
N ALA A 184 -10.40 -0.85 -9.75
CA ALA A 184 -11.77 -1.03 -9.26
C ALA A 184 -12.03 -0.16 -8.02
N THR A 185 -11.05 -0.13 -7.10
CA THR A 185 -11.15 0.73 -5.91
C THR A 185 -9.87 1.53 -5.69
N GLY A 186 -10.00 2.64 -4.98
CA GLY A 186 -8.86 3.43 -4.51
C GLY A 186 -9.14 4.08 -3.19
N SER A 187 -8.10 4.50 -2.49
CA SER A 187 -8.21 5.43 -1.38
C SER A 187 -7.23 6.58 -1.51
N MET A 188 -7.65 7.75 -1.05
CA MET A 188 -6.83 8.94 -0.95
C MET A 188 -6.94 9.50 0.46
N LEU A 189 -5.85 9.39 1.22
CA LEU A 189 -5.78 9.89 2.58
C LEU A 189 -4.91 11.15 2.58
N LEU A 190 -5.47 12.23 3.05
CA LEU A 190 -4.82 13.53 3.14
C LEU A 190 -4.64 13.88 4.62
N VAL A 191 -3.42 14.26 4.99
CA VAL A 191 -3.12 14.75 6.35
C VAL A 191 -2.62 16.18 6.23
N VAL A 192 -3.34 17.10 6.86
CA VAL A 192 -3.14 18.55 6.78
C VAL A 192 -2.93 19.13 8.18
N THR A 193 -2.37 20.33 8.28
CA THR A 193 -2.35 21.08 9.55
C THR A 193 -3.69 21.79 9.78
N SER A 194 -3.95 22.23 11.01
CA SER A 194 -5.13 23.05 11.32
C SER A 194 -5.18 24.34 10.49
N GLU A 195 -4.03 24.95 10.23
CA GLU A 195 -3.91 26.13 9.37
C GLU A 195 -4.37 25.83 7.93
N MET A 196 -3.86 24.73 7.34
CA MET A 196 -4.27 24.30 5.98
C MET A 196 -5.76 23.96 5.92
N ALA A 197 -6.30 23.30 6.96
CA ALA A 197 -7.71 22.91 7.04
C ALA A 197 -8.66 24.12 7.16
N SER A 198 -8.16 25.22 7.71
CA SER A 198 -8.92 26.48 7.89
C SER A 198 -8.85 27.40 6.68
N ASP A 199 -7.99 27.12 5.70
CA ASP A 199 -7.85 27.93 4.48
C ASP A 199 -8.86 27.48 3.41
N PRO A 200 -9.85 28.33 3.01
CA PRO A 200 -10.86 27.95 2.01
C PRO A 200 -10.28 27.64 0.63
N GLU A 201 -9.16 28.27 0.27
CA GLU A 201 -8.49 28.03 -1.01
C GLU A 201 -7.87 26.63 -1.02
N ILE A 202 -7.17 26.25 0.06
CA ILE A 202 -6.62 24.91 0.20
C ILE A 202 -7.74 23.87 0.21
N SER A 203 -8.82 24.08 0.94
CA SER A 203 -9.99 23.17 0.97
C SER A 203 -10.52 22.90 -0.44
N LYS A 204 -10.66 23.95 -1.27
CA LYS A 204 -11.07 23.80 -2.67
C LYS A 204 -10.09 22.95 -3.49
N HIS A 205 -8.78 23.12 -3.28
CA HIS A 205 -7.77 22.31 -3.97
C HIS A 205 -7.75 20.86 -3.49
N LEU A 206 -8.03 20.59 -2.21
CA LEU A 206 -8.18 19.23 -1.69
C LEU A 206 -9.37 18.52 -2.33
N ASP A 207 -10.53 19.19 -2.42
CA ASP A 207 -11.72 18.62 -3.08
C ASP A 207 -11.47 18.33 -4.57
N ALA A 208 -10.80 19.25 -5.26
CA ALA A 208 -10.41 19.06 -6.65
C ALA A 208 -9.41 17.89 -6.81
N ALA A 209 -8.49 17.72 -5.86
CA ALA A 209 -7.53 16.62 -5.87
C ALA A 209 -8.23 15.26 -5.65
N ILE A 210 -9.16 15.18 -4.70
CA ILE A 210 -9.97 13.97 -4.47
C ILE A 210 -10.78 13.64 -5.74
N SER A 211 -11.42 14.63 -6.35
CA SER A 211 -12.18 14.46 -7.60
C SER A 211 -11.29 14.00 -8.76
N TYR A 212 -10.08 14.54 -8.88
CA TYR A 212 -9.11 14.14 -9.90
C TYR A 212 -8.72 12.66 -9.80
N VAL A 213 -8.47 12.16 -8.59
CA VAL A 213 -8.15 10.75 -8.35
C VAL A 213 -9.39 9.88 -8.52
N GLY A 214 -10.56 10.35 -8.05
CA GLY A 214 -11.85 9.68 -8.21
C GLY A 214 -12.22 9.39 -9.66
N GLY A 215 -11.90 10.31 -10.58
CA GLY A 215 -12.10 10.09 -12.01
C GLY A 215 -11.22 8.98 -12.62
N ARG A 216 -10.26 8.44 -11.88
CA ARG A 216 -9.31 7.39 -12.29
C ARG A 216 -9.58 6.03 -11.68
N THR A 217 -10.52 5.93 -10.77
CA THR A 217 -10.96 4.69 -10.12
C THR A 217 -12.45 4.48 -10.38
N GLU A 218 -12.96 3.27 -10.20
CA GLU A 218 -14.43 3.07 -10.23
C GLU A 218 -15.07 3.57 -8.93
N THR A 219 -14.40 3.31 -7.81
CA THR A 219 -14.80 3.81 -6.49
C THR A 219 -13.60 4.38 -5.77
N LEU A 220 -13.70 5.59 -5.23
CA LEU A 220 -12.69 6.22 -4.39
C LEU A 220 -13.22 6.43 -2.97
N PHE A 221 -12.46 6.00 -1.99
CA PHE A 221 -12.65 6.31 -0.57
C PHE A 221 -11.66 7.41 -0.18
N ALA A 222 -12.13 8.48 0.42
CA ALA A 222 -11.27 9.59 0.81
C ALA A 222 -11.33 9.85 2.31
N GLY A 223 -10.19 10.21 2.89
CA GLY A 223 -10.07 10.67 4.27
C GLY A 223 -9.21 11.93 4.36
N VAL A 224 -9.63 12.89 5.18
CA VAL A 224 -8.89 14.13 5.44
C VAL A 224 -8.70 14.26 6.94
N TYR A 225 -7.47 14.24 7.42
CA TYR A 225 -7.11 14.23 8.84
C TYR A 225 -6.29 15.46 9.21
N VAL A 226 -6.55 16.01 10.38
CA VAL A 226 -5.78 17.13 10.91
C VAL A 226 -4.72 16.62 11.87
N LYS A 227 -3.47 16.98 11.63
CA LYS A 227 -2.31 16.71 12.48
C LYS A 227 -1.41 17.93 12.48
N GLU A 228 -0.79 18.21 13.61
CA GLU A 228 0.20 19.28 13.72
C GLU A 228 1.61 18.78 13.37
N ASP A 229 2.56 19.68 13.28
CA ASP A 229 4.00 19.42 13.04
C ASP A 229 4.27 18.65 11.72
N LEU A 230 3.53 18.98 10.66
CA LEU A 230 3.74 18.40 9.34
C LEU A 230 4.70 19.26 8.51
N PRO A 231 5.61 18.63 7.72
CA PRO A 231 6.48 19.34 6.79
C PRO A 231 5.77 19.85 5.52
N GLY A 232 4.46 19.64 5.44
CA GLY A 232 3.56 19.95 4.34
C GLY A 232 2.35 19.04 4.33
N LEU A 233 1.49 19.16 3.32
CA LEU A 233 0.39 18.23 3.10
C LEU A 233 0.93 16.82 2.84
N VAL A 234 0.56 15.85 3.66
CA VAL A 234 0.88 14.44 3.43
C VAL A 234 -0.27 13.77 2.69
N ALA A 235 0.02 13.15 1.56
CA ALA A 235 -0.95 12.39 0.80
C ALA A 235 -0.52 10.92 0.69
N ILE A 236 -1.46 10.01 0.93
CA ILE A 236 -1.31 8.57 0.72
C ILE A 236 -2.34 8.14 -0.30
N LEU A 237 -1.90 7.44 -1.32
CA LEU A 237 -2.74 6.92 -2.39
C LEU A 237 -2.64 5.40 -2.40
N THR A 238 -3.79 4.71 -2.40
CA THR A 238 -3.87 3.30 -2.78
C THR A 238 -4.78 3.14 -3.98
N VAL A 239 -4.48 2.17 -4.83
CA VAL A 239 -5.37 1.74 -5.91
C VAL A 239 -5.31 0.22 -6.00
N ASN A 240 -6.46 -0.43 -6.18
CA ASN A 240 -6.63 -1.87 -6.04
C ASN A 240 -7.44 -2.46 -7.20
N GLY A 241 -7.30 -3.76 -7.42
CA GLY A 241 -8.02 -4.46 -8.49
C GLY A 241 -7.40 -4.25 -9.87
N LEU A 242 -6.08 -4.14 -9.92
CA LEU A 242 -5.30 -3.95 -11.15
C LEU A 242 -4.79 -5.29 -11.68
N ASP A 243 -4.72 -5.43 -13.00
CA ASP A 243 -4.18 -6.61 -13.68
C ASP A 243 -2.66 -6.59 -13.83
#